data_e17010da6e92078fc4f7a10e55a50d40
#
_entry.id   e17010da6e92078fc4f7a10e55a50d40
#
_cell.length_a   1.000
_cell.length_b   1.000
_cell.length_c   1.000
_cell.angle_alpha   90.00
_cell.angle_beta   90.00
_cell.angle_gamma   90.00
#
_symmetry.space_group_name_H-M   'P 1'
#
loop_
_entity.id
_entity.type
_entity.pdbx_description
1 polymer ?
#
loop_
_entity_poly.entity_id
_entity_poly.type
_entity_poly.pdbx_seq_one_letter_code
_entity_poly.pdbx_strand_id
1 'polypeptide(L)'
;MNWDFEGRVAIITGGSDGIGRQTSELLAQSGATVIVCARGLDKLEATRAAIEAAGGKVETHQLDVSDADAYAALVADVAARHGRLDMMVNNAMSVHYAPIEHLTLDHWRKDFAVNAEAVFTGTKAAMAVMKPARRGSIVNVSSTTAIRAAPFMSSYSASKAALIQFTAVAAMECAAHNVRLNCVVPGQVQTAGNEDFARKAPEIAARTAEAIPMQRGGNPEELAAAIAFLLSDAASYITGIALPVDGGKSAQLYLPS
;
A
#
# COMPACT_ATOMS: atom_id res chain seq x y z
N MET A 1 15.25 -4.50 -13.21
CA MET A 1 14.97 -5.86 -12.73
C MET A 1 13.75 -6.35 -13.48
N ASN A 2 13.83 -7.55 -14.04
CA ASN A 2 12.65 -8.18 -14.65
C ASN A 2 12.02 -9.05 -13.57
N TRP A 3 10.85 -8.68 -13.10
CA TRP A 3 10.02 -9.51 -12.24
C TRP A 3 9.26 -10.49 -13.12
N ASP A 4 9.06 -11.70 -12.64
CA ASP A 4 8.22 -12.70 -13.30
C ASP A 4 7.00 -12.99 -12.42
N PHE A 5 5.86 -12.47 -12.85
CA PHE A 5 4.56 -12.69 -12.23
C PHE A 5 3.57 -13.34 -13.19
N GLU A 6 4.06 -13.97 -14.28
CA GLU A 6 3.20 -14.58 -15.28
C GLU A 6 2.21 -15.57 -14.66
N GLY A 7 0.94 -15.42 -15.01
CA GLY A 7 -0.16 -16.23 -14.50
C GLY A 7 -0.51 -16.03 -13.02
N ARG A 8 0.09 -15.06 -12.30
CA ARG A 8 -0.30 -14.70 -10.93
C ARG A 8 -1.45 -13.70 -10.92
N VAL A 9 -2.25 -13.72 -9.87
CA VAL A 9 -3.39 -12.83 -9.66
C VAL A 9 -3.11 -11.93 -8.45
N ALA A 10 -3.27 -10.61 -8.63
CA ALA A 10 -3.00 -9.60 -7.62
C ALA A 10 -4.20 -8.68 -7.41
N ILE A 11 -4.58 -8.41 -6.15
CA ILE A 11 -5.53 -7.36 -5.78
C ILE A 11 -4.75 -6.16 -5.23
N ILE A 12 -5.03 -4.95 -5.75
CA ILE A 12 -4.39 -3.71 -5.31
C ILE A 12 -5.46 -2.69 -4.93
N THR A 13 -5.55 -2.36 -3.64
CA THR A 13 -6.45 -1.30 -3.16
C THR A 13 -5.80 0.06 -3.27
N GLY A 14 -6.59 1.10 -3.61
CA GLY A 14 -6.03 2.41 -3.94
C GLY A 14 -5.13 2.37 -5.18
N GLY A 15 -5.35 1.38 -6.06
CA GLY A 15 -4.50 1.07 -7.20
C GLY A 15 -4.65 2.00 -8.40
N SER A 16 -5.43 3.07 -8.30
CA SER A 16 -5.68 4.02 -9.40
C SER A 16 -4.91 5.34 -9.28
N ASP A 17 -4.05 5.50 -8.27
CA ASP A 17 -3.26 6.72 -8.06
C ASP A 17 -1.94 6.42 -7.34
N GLY A 18 -0.94 7.28 -7.53
CA GLY A 18 0.34 7.26 -6.81
C GLY A 18 1.01 5.89 -6.76
N ILE A 19 1.42 5.47 -5.56
CA ILE A 19 2.11 4.19 -5.32
C ILE A 19 1.28 3.00 -5.83
N GLY A 20 -0.02 3.00 -5.55
CA GLY A 20 -0.91 1.91 -5.95
C GLY A 20 -1.00 1.76 -7.47
N ARG A 21 -1.12 2.87 -8.21
CA ARG A 21 -1.14 2.87 -9.66
C ARG A 21 0.17 2.32 -10.26
N GLN A 22 1.31 2.84 -9.82
CA GLN A 22 2.61 2.37 -10.30
C GLN A 22 2.86 0.90 -9.95
N THR A 23 2.37 0.45 -8.79
CA THR A 23 2.40 -0.97 -8.43
C THR A 23 1.54 -1.81 -9.38
N SER A 24 0.32 -1.35 -9.69
CA SER A 24 -0.58 -2.05 -10.63
C SER A 24 0.03 -2.16 -12.03
N GLU A 25 0.57 -1.06 -12.55
CA GLU A 25 1.24 -1.02 -13.85
C GLU A 25 2.47 -1.95 -13.89
N LEU A 26 3.33 -1.91 -12.85
CA LEU A 26 4.53 -2.75 -12.76
C LEU A 26 4.19 -4.24 -12.70
N LEU A 27 3.22 -4.63 -11.86
CA LEU A 27 2.82 -6.04 -11.74
C LEU A 27 2.18 -6.56 -13.04
N ALA A 28 1.35 -5.76 -13.70
CA ALA A 28 0.73 -6.11 -14.98
C ALA A 28 1.78 -6.25 -16.11
N GLN A 29 2.74 -5.31 -16.20
CA GLN A 29 3.87 -5.40 -17.13
C GLN A 29 4.76 -6.61 -16.89
N SER A 30 4.75 -7.13 -15.65
CA SER A 30 5.50 -8.33 -15.25
C SER A 30 4.68 -9.63 -15.40
N GLY A 31 3.53 -9.60 -16.09
CA GLY A 31 2.72 -10.78 -16.45
C GLY A 31 1.56 -11.11 -15.50
N ALA A 32 1.39 -10.36 -14.40
CA ALA A 32 0.26 -10.59 -13.50
C ALA A 32 -1.07 -10.13 -14.11
N THR A 33 -2.16 -10.81 -13.74
CA THR A 33 -3.50 -10.25 -13.84
C THR A 33 -3.75 -9.39 -12.60
N VAL A 34 -3.96 -8.08 -12.77
CA VAL A 34 -4.15 -7.14 -11.66
C VAL A 34 -5.62 -6.73 -11.52
N ILE A 35 -6.12 -6.79 -10.30
CA ILE A 35 -7.45 -6.33 -9.92
C ILE A 35 -7.27 -5.03 -9.16
N VAL A 36 -7.58 -3.92 -9.82
CA VAL A 36 -7.38 -2.56 -9.31
C VAL A 36 -8.66 -2.06 -8.65
N CYS A 37 -8.59 -1.73 -7.36
CA CYS A 37 -9.73 -1.27 -6.59
C CYS A 37 -9.52 0.17 -6.12
N ALA A 38 -10.52 1.04 -6.33
CA ALA A 38 -10.56 2.41 -5.85
C ALA A 38 -11.98 2.97 -5.90
N ARG A 39 -12.20 4.17 -5.30
CA ARG A 39 -13.51 4.82 -5.28
C ARG A 39 -13.82 5.60 -6.55
N GLY A 40 -12.80 6.20 -7.18
CA GLY A 40 -12.95 7.10 -8.32
C GLY A 40 -12.95 6.36 -9.66
N LEU A 41 -14.07 6.37 -10.37
CA LEU A 41 -14.24 5.68 -11.66
C LEU A 41 -13.29 6.23 -12.73
N ASP A 42 -13.16 7.55 -12.85
CA ASP A 42 -12.31 8.18 -13.89
C ASP A 42 -10.85 7.74 -13.76
N LYS A 43 -10.32 7.70 -12.53
CA LYS A 43 -8.94 7.24 -12.27
C LYS A 43 -8.77 5.74 -12.48
N LEU A 44 -9.80 4.94 -12.16
CA LEU A 44 -9.80 3.50 -12.45
C LEU A 44 -9.74 3.25 -13.95
N GLU A 45 -10.58 3.95 -14.71
CA GLU A 45 -10.62 3.83 -16.17
C GLU A 45 -9.30 4.26 -16.82
N ALA A 46 -8.73 5.38 -16.39
CA ALA A 46 -7.42 5.85 -16.87
C ALA A 46 -6.30 4.84 -16.57
N THR A 47 -6.34 4.19 -15.39
CA THR A 47 -5.36 3.16 -15.03
C THR A 47 -5.57 1.89 -15.86
N ARG A 48 -6.82 1.47 -16.07
CA ARG A 48 -7.16 0.34 -16.93
C ARG A 48 -6.63 0.56 -18.34
N ALA A 49 -6.96 1.71 -18.95
CA ALA A 49 -6.52 2.04 -20.30
C ALA A 49 -4.99 2.06 -20.45
N ALA A 50 -4.26 2.57 -19.45
CA ALA A 50 -2.80 2.60 -19.46
C ALA A 50 -2.20 1.18 -19.42
N ILE A 51 -2.74 0.29 -18.56
CA ILE A 51 -2.27 -1.08 -18.45
C ILE A 51 -2.59 -1.88 -19.71
N GLU A 52 -3.80 -1.76 -20.25
CA GLU A 52 -4.22 -2.42 -21.50
C GLU A 52 -3.37 -1.96 -22.69
N ALA A 53 -3.10 -0.65 -22.81
CA ALA A 53 -2.23 -0.10 -23.85
C ALA A 53 -0.80 -0.63 -23.80
N ALA A 54 -0.32 -1.00 -22.60
CA ALA A 54 0.97 -1.64 -22.40
C ALA A 54 0.92 -3.18 -22.58
N GLY A 55 -0.24 -3.76 -22.94
CA GLY A 55 -0.43 -5.20 -23.14
C GLY A 55 -0.62 -5.99 -21.83
N GLY A 56 -0.83 -5.32 -20.71
CA GLY A 56 -1.07 -5.94 -19.41
C GLY A 56 -2.52 -6.42 -19.23
N LYS A 57 -2.74 -7.31 -18.24
CA LYS A 57 -4.05 -7.86 -17.89
C LYS A 57 -4.59 -7.14 -16.66
N VAL A 58 -5.76 -6.50 -16.76
CA VAL A 58 -6.34 -5.71 -15.67
C VAL A 58 -7.86 -5.85 -15.59
N GLU A 59 -8.37 -5.87 -14.38
CA GLU A 59 -9.78 -5.65 -14.03
C GLU A 59 -9.88 -4.48 -13.06
N THR A 60 -10.93 -3.69 -13.18
CA THR A 60 -11.16 -2.53 -12.28
C THR A 60 -12.45 -2.70 -11.51
N HIS A 61 -12.41 -2.40 -10.21
CA HIS A 61 -13.58 -2.46 -9.33
C HIS A 61 -13.73 -1.16 -8.55
N GLN A 62 -14.89 -0.52 -8.68
CA GLN A 62 -15.24 0.58 -7.78
C GLN A 62 -15.52 0.01 -6.39
N LEU A 63 -14.69 0.38 -5.41
CA LEU A 63 -14.79 -0.12 -4.04
C LEU A 63 -14.39 0.96 -3.04
N ASP A 64 -15.22 1.16 -2.02
CA ASP A 64 -14.80 1.75 -0.77
C ASP A 64 -14.36 0.62 0.17
N VAL A 65 -13.07 0.57 0.48
CA VAL A 65 -12.51 -0.51 1.33
C VAL A 65 -13.03 -0.47 2.77
N SER A 66 -13.65 0.64 3.21
CA SER A 66 -14.29 0.73 4.53
C SER A 66 -15.62 -0.03 4.59
N ASP A 67 -16.19 -0.43 3.44
CA ASP A 67 -17.24 -1.43 3.39
C ASP A 67 -16.61 -2.83 3.47
N ALA A 68 -16.57 -3.37 4.69
CA ALA A 68 -15.91 -4.62 4.99
C ALA A 68 -16.52 -5.82 4.26
N ASP A 69 -17.85 -5.84 4.11
CA ASP A 69 -18.56 -6.94 3.45
C ASP A 69 -18.31 -6.90 1.94
N ALA A 70 -18.39 -5.75 1.31
CA ALA A 70 -18.07 -5.57 -0.11
C ALA A 70 -16.61 -5.93 -0.41
N TYR A 71 -15.67 -5.53 0.47
CA TYR A 71 -14.26 -5.87 0.27
C TYR A 71 -13.99 -7.36 0.41
N ALA A 72 -14.53 -8.01 1.43
CA ALA A 72 -14.38 -9.45 1.61
C ALA A 72 -15.03 -10.24 0.45
N ALA A 73 -16.20 -9.82 -0.02
CA ALA A 73 -16.89 -10.41 -1.15
C ALA A 73 -16.08 -10.31 -2.45
N LEU A 74 -15.45 -9.13 -2.71
CA LEU A 74 -14.58 -8.98 -3.86
C LEU A 74 -13.38 -9.94 -3.83
N VAL A 75 -12.72 -10.10 -2.68
CA VAL A 75 -11.60 -11.04 -2.55
C VAL A 75 -12.03 -12.48 -2.84
N ALA A 76 -13.19 -12.89 -2.32
CA ALA A 76 -13.74 -14.23 -2.55
C ALA A 76 -14.13 -14.44 -4.03
N ASP A 77 -14.77 -13.45 -4.66
CA ASP A 77 -15.16 -13.48 -6.07
C ASP A 77 -13.94 -13.60 -6.99
N VAL A 78 -12.92 -12.78 -6.79
CA VAL A 78 -11.66 -12.83 -7.55
C VAL A 78 -11.03 -14.22 -7.43
N ALA A 79 -10.92 -14.75 -6.21
CA ALA A 79 -10.36 -16.08 -6.00
C ALA A 79 -11.17 -17.18 -6.69
N ALA A 80 -12.51 -17.10 -6.69
CA ALA A 80 -13.39 -18.05 -7.35
C ALA A 80 -13.27 -17.99 -8.87
N ARG A 81 -13.30 -16.78 -9.46
CA ARG A 81 -13.24 -16.59 -10.93
C ARG A 81 -11.88 -16.96 -11.52
N HIS A 82 -10.80 -16.64 -10.84
CA HIS A 82 -9.45 -16.95 -11.32
C HIS A 82 -8.90 -18.28 -10.81
N GLY A 83 -9.60 -18.96 -9.88
CA GLY A 83 -9.12 -20.19 -9.24
C GLY A 83 -7.89 -19.98 -8.34
N ARG A 84 -7.49 -18.72 -8.08
CA ARG A 84 -6.31 -18.36 -7.31
C ARG A 84 -6.32 -16.89 -6.86
N LEU A 85 -5.60 -16.63 -5.79
CA LEU A 85 -5.13 -15.29 -5.40
C LEU A 85 -3.70 -15.44 -4.87
N ASP A 86 -2.73 -14.79 -5.52
CA ASP A 86 -1.31 -14.95 -5.19
C ASP A 86 -0.73 -13.74 -4.46
N MET A 87 -1.24 -12.57 -4.76
CA MET A 87 -0.69 -11.31 -4.25
C MET A 87 -1.82 -10.38 -3.81
N MET A 88 -1.58 -9.65 -2.72
CA MET A 88 -2.45 -8.56 -2.27
C MET A 88 -1.62 -7.37 -1.84
N VAL A 89 -2.04 -6.17 -2.25
CA VAL A 89 -1.46 -4.90 -1.82
C VAL A 89 -2.55 -4.05 -1.17
N ASN A 90 -2.49 -3.91 0.15
CA ASN A 90 -3.34 -3.01 0.91
C ASN A 90 -2.70 -1.61 0.93
N ASN A 91 -3.04 -0.79 -0.07
CA ASN A 91 -2.44 0.54 -0.25
C ASN A 91 -3.45 1.69 -0.07
N ALA A 92 -4.76 1.44 -0.14
CA ALA A 92 -5.77 2.47 0.11
C ALA A 92 -5.52 3.19 1.44
N MET A 93 -5.72 4.51 1.47
CA MET A 93 -5.47 5.32 2.65
C MET A 93 -6.50 6.41 2.85
N SER A 94 -6.65 6.84 4.11
CA SER A 94 -7.32 8.05 4.56
C SER A 94 -6.39 8.82 5.47
N VAL A 95 -6.38 10.14 5.37
CA VAL A 95 -5.57 11.03 6.21
C VAL A 95 -6.34 12.32 6.51
N HIS A 96 -6.38 12.70 7.79
CA HIS A 96 -6.90 13.97 8.25
C HIS A 96 -5.83 14.73 9.01
N TYR A 97 -5.64 15.98 8.61
CA TYR A 97 -4.64 16.87 9.20
C TYR A 97 -5.34 17.84 10.18
N ALA A 98 -5.03 17.71 11.47
CA ALA A 98 -5.52 18.64 12.49
C ALA A 98 -4.62 18.59 13.73
N PRO A 99 -4.47 19.71 14.48
CA PRO A 99 -4.01 19.67 15.86
C PRO A 99 -4.91 18.72 16.66
N ILE A 100 -4.36 18.02 17.66
CA ILE A 100 -5.08 16.97 18.37
C ILE A 100 -6.37 17.50 19.06
N GLU A 101 -6.34 18.72 19.54
CA GLU A 101 -7.49 19.42 20.15
C GLU A 101 -8.62 19.75 19.17
N HIS A 102 -8.35 19.74 17.88
CA HIS A 102 -9.32 20.01 16.80
C HIS A 102 -9.66 18.77 15.97
N LEU A 103 -8.96 17.66 16.18
CA LEU A 103 -9.25 16.42 15.48
C LEU A 103 -10.56 15.81 16.02
N THR A 104 -11.55 15.66 15.16
CA THR A 104 -12.84 15.07 15.55
C THR A 104 -12.74 13.55 15.68
N LEU A 105 -13.58 12.96 16.54
CA LEU A 105 -13.68 11.50 16.65
C LEU A 105 -14.14 10.85 15.34
N ASP A 106 -14.89 11.58 14.51
CA ASP A 106 -15.32 11.11 13.19
C ASP A 106 -14.12 10.98 12.22
N HIS A 107 -13.24 11.98 12.18
CA HIS A 107 -12.00 11.91 11.40
C HIS A 107 -11.09 10.79 11.89
N TRP A 108 -10.95 10.63 13.21
CA TRP A 108 -10.21 9.52 13.80
C TRP A 108 -10.75 8.17 13.34
N ARG A 109 -12.07 7.96 13.43
CA ARG A 109 -12.72 6.71 13.00
C ARG A 109 -12.56 6.45 11.50
N LYS A 110 -12.69 7.48 10.66
CA LYS A 110 -12.50 7.34 9.21
C LYS A 110 -11.09 6.89 8.84
N ASP A 111 -10.07 7.45 9.50
CA ASP A 111 -8.69 7.03 9.26
C ASP A 111 -8.47 5.56 9.70
N PHE A 112 -9.00 5.16 10.85
CA PHE A 112 -8.90 3.77 11.30
C PHE A 112 -9.68 2.80 10.41
N ALA A 113 -10.88 3.15 9.97
CA ALA A 113 -11.69 2.32 9.09
C ALA A 113 -10.96 1.96 7.80
N VAL A 114 -10.29 2.94 7.17
CA VAL A 114 -9.56 2.71 5.92
C VAL A 114 -8.17 2.13 6.16
N ASN A 115 -7.40 2.67 7.13
CA ASN A 115 -5.98 2.34 7.25
C ASN A 115 -5.70 1.08 8.08
N ALA A 116 -6.65 0.66 8.94
CA ALA A 116 -6.48 -0.48 9.83
C ALA A 116 -7.56 -1.56 9.63
N GLU A 117 -8.85 -1.21 9.75
CA GLU A 117 -9.94 -2.19 9.68
C GLU A 117 -10.09 -2.78 8.28
N ALA A 118 -10.00 -1.96 7.21
CA ALA A 118 -10.01 -2.46 5.84
C ALA A 118 -8.82 -3.38 5.55
N VAL A 119 -7.63 -3.06 6.08
CA VAL A 119 -6.46 -3.91 5.91
C VAL A 119 -6.62 -5.25 6.64
N PHE A 120 -7.19 -5.22 7.85
CA PHE A 120 -7.57 -6.45 8.55
C PHE A 120 -8.54 -7.29 7.71
N THR A 121 -9.61 -6.67 7.19
CA THR A 121 -10.64 -7.33 6.37
C THR A 121 -10.03 -7.99 5.13
N GLY A 122 -9.28 -7.22 4.33
CA GLY A 122 -8.65 -7.73 3.11
C GLY A 122 -7.63 -8.84 3.40
N THR A 123 -6.79 -8.65 4.43
CA THR A 123 -5.81 -9.66 4.86
C THR A 123 -6.51 -10.95 5.30
N LYS A 124 -7.54 -10.86 6.14
CA LYS A 124 -8.33 -12.02 6.60
C LYS A 124 -8.95 -12.79 5.44
N ALA A 125 -9.55 -12.08 4.48
CA ALA A 125 -10.16 -12.68 3.30
C ALA A 125 -9.10 -13.36 2.39
N ALA A 126 -7.96 -12.69 2.16
CA ALA A 126 -6.85 -13.28 1.40
C ALA A 126 -6.25 -14.52 2.08
N MET A 127 -6.08 -14.48 3.41
CA MET A 127 -5.59 -15.64 4.18
C MET A 127 -6.50 -16.86 4.03
N ALA A 128 -7.82 -16.69 3.96
CA ALA A 128 -8.78 -17.77 3.76
C ALA A 128 -8.55 -18.50 2.42
N VAL A 129 -8.05 -17.81 1.41
CA VAL A 129 -7.71 -18.37 0.09
C VAL A 129 -6.27 -18.89 0.05
N MET A 130 -5.33 -18.09 0.52
CA MET A 130 -3.89 -18.34 0.36
C MET A 130 -3.38 -19.48 1.27
N LYS A 131 -3.89 -19.59 2.50
CA LYS A 131 -3.44 -20.63 3.46
C LYS A 131 -3.75 -22.06 2.98
N PRO A 132 -4.97 -22.41 2.52
CA PRO A 132 -5.23 -23.72 1.93
C PRO A 132 -4.41 -24.00 0.67
N ALA A 133 -4.20 -22.98 -0.17
CA ALA A 133 -3.39 -23.08 -1.37
C ALA A 133 -1.88 -23.17 -1.09
N ARG A 134 -1.45 -22.93 0.16
CA ARG A 134 -0.04 -22.90 0.63
C ARG A 134 0.85 -21.99 -0.22
N ARG A 135 0.31 -20.88 -0.67
CA ARG A 135 1.02 -19.85 -1.44
C ARG A 135 0.34 -18.51 -1.30
N GLY A 136 1.11 -17.44 -1.23
CA GLY A 136 0.60 -16.09 -1.23
C GLY A 136 1.61 -15.09 -0.67
N SER A 137 1.49 -13.85 -1.10
CA SER A 137 2.26 -12.75 -0.54
C SER A 137 1.38 -11.51 -0.40
N ILE A 138 1.37 -10.92 0.79
CA ILE A 138 0.61 -9.73 1.10
C ILE A 138 1.58 -8.61 1.48
N VAL A 139 1.40 -7.43 0.90
CA VAL A 139 2.14 -6.23 1.26
C VAL A 139 1.15 -5.16 1.73
N ASN A 140 1.35 -4.71 2.96
CA ASN A 140 0.62 -3.59 3.55
C ASN A 140 1.43 -2.31 3.43
N VAL A 141 0.80 -1.20 3.03
CA VAL A 141 1.49 0.09 2.88
C VAL A 141 1.20 0.96 4.11
N SER A 142 2.22 1.11 4.98
CA SER A 142 2.19 1.96 6.16
C SER A 142 2.70 3.38 5.84
N SER A 143 3.46 3.99 6.72
CA SER A 143 4.07 5.31 6.59
C SER A 143 5.23 5.48 7.58
N THR A 144 6.20 6.33 7.26
CA THR A 144 7.23 6.75 8.23
C THR A 144 6.63 7.44 9.46
N THR A 145 5.43 8.03 9.35
CA THR A 145 4.73 8.61 10.52
C THR A 145 4.24 7.55 11.51
N ALA A 146 4.23 6.28 11.14
CA ALA A 146 3.95 5.14 12.05
C ALA A 146 5.13 4.84 13.00
N ILE A 147 6.35 5.23 12.62
CA ILE A 147 7.59 4.94 13.37
C ILE A 147 8.32 6.22 13.81
N ARG A 148 7.90 7.39 13.33
CA ARG A 148 8.40 8.71 13.75
C ARG A 148 7.23 9.65 13.85
N ALA A 149 7.21 10.49 14.89
CA ALA A 149 6.11 11.43 15.11
C ALA A 149 6.08 12.55 14.05
N ALA A 150 4.87 12.82 13.54
CA ALA A 150 4.59 13.97 12.69
C ALA A 150 3.42 14.76 13.32
N PRO A 151 3.62 16.05 13.67
CA PRO A 151 2.53 16.90 14.17
C PRO A 151 1.33 16.92 13.19
N PHE A 152 0.15 17.10 13.73
CA PHE A 152 -1.12 17.21 12.98
C PHE A 152 -1.61 15.94 12.26
N MET A 153 -0.96 14.79 12.45
CA MET A 153 -1.28 13.52 11.80
C MET A 153 -1.59 12.41 12.80
N SER A 154 -2.21 12.71 13.95
CA SER A 154 -2.33 11.76 15.06
C SER A 154 -3.15 10.51 14.72
N SER A 155 -4.35 10.65 14.09
CA SER A 155 -5.18 9.50 13.70
C SER A 155 -4.53 8.65 12.62
N TYR A 156 -3.99 9.31 11.60
CA TYR A 156 -3.25 8.64 10.53
C TYR A 156 -2.06 7.85 11.06
N SER A 157 -1.19 8.51 11.83
CA SER A 157 0.01 7.89 12.38
C SER A 157 -0.31 6.71 13.29
N ALA A 158 -1.32 6.86 14.16
CA ALA A 158 -1.75 5.78 15.04
C ALA A 158 -2.31 4.58 14.26
N SER A 159 -3.15 4.81 13.25
CA SER A 159 -3.69 3.74 12.39
C SER A 159 -2.59 3.03 11.59
N LYS A 160 -1.60 3.76 11.07
CA LYS A 160 -0.47 3.19 10.34
C LYS A 160 0.53 2.47 11.26
N ALA A 161 0.66 2.86 12.54
CA ALA A 161 1.44 2.14 13.53
C ALA A 161 0.76 0.80 13.91
N ALA A 162 -0.55 0.81 14.12
CA ALA A 162 -1.33 -0.42 14.34
C ALA A 162 -1.14 -1.42 13.18
N LEU A 163 -1.06 -0.93 11.93
CA LEU A 163 -0.85 -1.75 10.74
C LEU A 163 0.49 -2.49 10.75
N ILE A 164 1.56 -1.85 11.20
CA ILE A 164 2.89 -2.48 11.29
C ILE A 164 2.83 -3.69 12.23
N GLN A 165 2.30 -3.52 13.44
CA GLN A 165 2.22 -4.60 14.42
C GLN A 165 1.25 -5.70 13.97
N PHE A 166 0.10 -5.33 13.39
CA PHE A 166 -0.83 -6.29 12.80
C PHE A 166 -0.15 -7.16 11.73
N THR A 167 0.64 -6.55 10.84
CA THR A 167 1.38 -7.26 9.79
C THR A 167 2.33 -8.31 10.38
N ALA A 168 3.07 -7.95 11.42
CA ALA A 168 4.01 -8.86 12.08
C ALA A 168 3.30 -10.07 12.71
N VAL A 169 2.17 -9.84 13.41
CA VAL A 169 1.37 -10.92 14.01
C VAL A 169 0.77 -11.82 12.94
N ALA A 170 0.10 -11.25 11.93
CA ALA A 170 -0.51 -12.02 10.85
C ALA A 170 0.52 -12.83 10.04
N ALA A 171 1.74 -12.31 9.88
CA ALA A 171 2.84 -13.04 9.25
C ALA A 171 3.19 -14.33 10.00
N MET A 172 3.27 -14.28 11.34
CA MET A 172 3.55 -15.46 12.15
C MET A 172 2.44 -16.52 12.03
N GLU A 173 1.17 -16.10 11.93
CA GLU A 173 0.03 -16.99 11.75
C GLU A 173 -0.04 -17.64 10.35
N CYS A 174 0.69 -17.08 9.38
CA CYS A 174 0.67 -17.53 7.99
C CYS A 174 1.92 -18.28 7.57
N ALA A 175 3.04 -18.09 8.23
CA ALA A 175 4.36 -18.59 7.81
C ALA A 175 4.38 -20.12 7.57
N ALA A 176 3.79 -20.91 8.46
CA ALA A 176 3.70 -22.37 8.32
C ALA A 176 2.87 -22.82 7.09
N HIS A 177 2.10 -21.92 6.51
CA HIS A 177 1.29 -22.14 5.30
C HIS A 177 1.97 -21.62 4.02
N ASN A 178 3.24 -21.22 4.09
CA ASN A 178 3.97 -20.63 2.97
C ASN A 178 3.29 -19.36 2.41
N VAL A 179 2.67 -18.57 3.30
CA VAL A 179 2.09 -17.27 3.00
C VAL A 179 2.90 -16.21 3.73
N ARG A 180 3.37 -15.19 3.01
CA ARG A 180 4.21 -14.12 3.55
C ARG A 180 3.41 -12.83 3.68
N LEU A 181 3.62 -12.12 4.78
CA LEU A 181 3.08 -10.77 4.97
C LEU A 181 4.21 -9.83 5.36
N ASN A 182 4.30 -8.70 4.64
CA ASN A 182 5.28 -7.67 4.93
C ASN A 182 4.63 -6.28 4.86
N CYS A 183 5.30 -5.31 5.44
CA CYS A 183 4.87 -3.92 5.41
C CYS A 183 5.94 -3.08 4.70
N VAL A 184 5.53 -2.23 3.75
CA VAL A 184 6.37 -1.15 3.23
C VAL A 184 6.03 0.11 4.02
N VAL A 185 7.06 0.89 4.37
CA VAL A 185 6.96 2.12 5.17
C VAL A 185 7.47 3.30 4.32
N PRO A 186 6.61 3.89 3.46
CA PRO A 186 7.00 5.02 2.62
C PRO A 186 7.35 6.25 3.42
N GLY A 187 8.36 6.99 2.94
CA GLY A 187 8.58 8.39 3.31
C GLY A 187 7.69 9.34 2.53
N GLN A 188 8.22 10.54 2.26
CA GLN A 188 7.58 11.47 1.33
C GLN A 188 7.73 10.93 -0.10
N VAL A 189 6.61 10.80 -0.80
CA VAL A 189 6.57 10.29 -2.19
C VAL A 189 5.94 11.35 -3.09
N GLN A 190 6.51 11.56 -4.28
CA GLN A 190 6.01 12.49 -5.28
C GLN A 190 4.76 11.91 -5.94
N THR A 191 3.61 12.19 -5.35
CA THR A 191 2.28 11.85 -5.87
C THR A 191 1.55 13.12 -6.30
N ALA A 192 0.51 13.01 -7.12
CA ALA A 192 -0.27 14.17 -7.56
C ALA A 192 -0.75 15.05 -6.40
N GLY A 193 -1.12 14.46 -5.26
CA GLY A 193 -1.51 15.21 -4.06
C GLY A 193 -0.34 15.97 -3.42
N ASN A 194 0.84 15.38 -3.37
CA ASN A 194 2.05 16.02 -2.83
C ASN A 194 2.62 17.05 -3.81
N GLU A 195 2.47 16.87 -5.11
CA GLU A 195 2.82 17.89 -6.12
C GLU A 195 1.91 19.11 -6.04
N ASP A 196 0.60 18.91 -5.82
CA ASP A 196 -0.33 20.02 -5.59
C ASP A 196 0.03 20.79 -4.32
N PHE A 197 0.39 20.09 -3.24
CA PHE A 197 0.92 20.73 -2.03
C PHE A 197 2.20 21.50 -2.30
N ALA A 198 3.15 20.92 -3.05
CA ALA A 198 4.42 21.58 -3.39
C ALA A 198 4.21 22.86 -4.22
N ARG A 199 3.22 22.86 -5.12
CA ARG A 199 2.83 24.08 -5.86
C ARG A 199 2.25 25.18 -4.94
N LYS A 200 1.47 24.78 -3.92
CA LYS A 200 0.83 25.72 -2.98
C LYS A 200 1.78 26.24 -1.88
N ALA A 201 2.80 25.47 -1.52
CA ALA A 201 3.74 25.76 -0.45
C ALA A 201 5.18 25.36 -0.83
N PRO A 202 5.79 25.99 -1.86
CA PRO A 202 7.07 25.57 -2.43
C PRO A 202 8.23 25.60 -1.44
N GLU A 203 8.26 26.60 -0.55
CA GLU A 203 9.32 26.71 0.47
C GLU A 203 9.25 25.57 1.51
N ILE A 204 8.02 25.17 1.91
CA ILE A 204 7.83 24.07 2.85
C ILE A 204 8.22 22.75 2.15
N ALA A 205 7.85 22.58 0.88
CA ALA A 205 8.19 21.41 0.10
C ALA A 205 9.73 21.27 -0.06
N ALA A 206 10.42 22.36 -0.38
CA ALA A 206 11.89 22.38 -0.50
C ALA A 206 12.57 22.00 0.84
N ARG A 207 12.19 22.64 1.95
CA ARG A 207 12.71 22.32 3.29
C ARG A 207 12.43 20.87 3.70
N THR A 208 11.28 20.34 3.29
CA THR A 208 10.93 18.95 3.58
C THR A 208 11.82 17.98 2.80
N ALA A 209 12.13 18.30 1.54
CA ALA A 209 13.05 17.51 0.71
C ALA A 209 14.49 17.58 1.25
N GLU A 210 14.98 18.76 1.61
CA GLU A 210 16.30 18.97 2.23
C GLU A 210 16.47 18.19 3.54
N ALA A 211 15.38 18.01 4.30
CA ALA A 211 15.39 17.24 5.53
C ALA A 211 15.44 15.71 5.33
N ILE A 212 15.40 15.22 4.08
CA ILE A 212 15.61 13.82 3.74
C ILE A 212 17.08 13.62 3.38
N PRO A 213 17.80 12.60 3.90
CA PRO A 213 19.21 12.37 3.57
C PRO A 213 19.51 12.30 2.08
N MET A 214 18.61 11.69 1.26
CA MET A 214 18.73 11.68 -0.19
C MET A 214 18.29 12.98 -0.88
N GLN A 215 17.92 14.02 -0.12
CA GLN A 215 17.56 15.39 -0.54
C GLN A 215 16.44 15.47 -1.58
N ARG A 216 15.57 14.48 -1.62
CA ARG A 216 14.37 14.42 -2.48
C ARG A 216 13.30 13.51 -1.89
N GLY A 217 12.07 13.70 -2.31
CA GLY A 217 11.04 12.69 -2.16
C GLY A 217 11.31 11.47 -3.05
N GLY A 218 10.76 10.34 -2.69
CA GLY A 218 10.78 9.14 -3.54
C GLY A 218 9.78 9.25 -4.69
N ASN A 219 10.05 8.58 -5.79
CA ASN A 219 9.08 8.42 -6.88
C ASN A 219 8.16 7.23 -6.58
N PRO A 220 6.90 7.23 -7.02
CA PRO A 220 5.99 6.09 -6.83
C PRO A 220 6.55 4.76 -7.36
N GLU A 221 7.34 4.80 -8.44
CA GLU A 221 8.01 3.65 -9.04
C GLU A 221 9.03 2.99 -8.10
N GLU A 222 9.73 3.78 -7.27
CA GLU A 222 10.68 3.26 -6.29
C GLU A 222 9.97 2.46 -5.19
N LEU A 223 8.76 2.90 -4.81
CA LEU A 223 7.89 2.19 -3.87
C LEU A 223 7.29 0.94 -4.52
N ALA A 224 6.84 1.04 -5.78
CA ALA A 224 6.32 -0.09 -6.54
C ALA A 224 7.38 -1.19 -6.71
N ALA A 225 8.65 -0.83 -6.95
CA ALA A 225 9.75 -1.79 -7.02
C ALA A 225 9.99 -2.53 -5.69
N ALA A 226 9.94 -1.82 -4.56
CA ALA A 226 10.06 -2.42 -3.23
C ALA A 226 8.88 -3.37 -2.92
N ILE A 227 7.66 -2.98 -3.31
CA ILE A 227 6.45 -3.80 -3.17
C ILE A 227 6.58 -5.05 -4.05
N ALA A 228 6.97 -4.91 -5.32
CA ALA A 228 7.18 -6.03 -6.23
C ALA A 228 8.25 -7.01 -5.72
N PHE A 229 9.35 -6.50 -5.15
CA PHE A 229 10.37 -7.34 -4.50
C PHE A 229 9.75 -8.18 -3.37
N LEU A 230 9.01 -7.56 -2.46
CA LEU A 230 8.39 -8.28 -1.34
C LEU A 230 7.31 -9.28 -1.79
N LEU A 231 6.65 -9.04 -2.91
CA LEU A 231 5.69 -9.96 -3.50
C LEU A 231 6.35 -11.13 -4.24
N SER A 232 7.56 -10.96 -4.73
CA SER A 232 8.28 -11.93 -5.57
C SER A 232 8.88 -13.10 -4.78
N ASP A 233 9.29 -14.13 -5.50
CA ASP A 233 10.00 -15.28 -4.92
C ASP A 233 11.41 -14.93 -4.44
N ALA A 234 11.99 -13.82 -4.89
CA ALA A 234 13.26 -13.30 -4.38
C ALA A 234 13.17 -12.93 -2.87
N ALA A 235 11.95 -12.66 -2.36
CA ALA A 235 11.68 -12.41 -0.95
C ALA A 235 11.13 -13.66 -0.21
N SER A 236 11.37 -14.88 -0.72
CA SER A 236 10.77 -16.13 -0.19
C SER A 236 11.07 -16.40 1.29
N TYR A 237 12.16 -15.84 1.83
CA TYR A 237 12.53 -15.99 3.24
C TYR A 237 12.31 -14.70 4.07
N ILE A 238 11.50 -13.75 3.53
CA ILE A 238 11.20 -12.48 4.16
C ILE A 238 9.70 -12.43 4.51
N THR A 239 9.38 -12.40 5.79
CA THR A 239 8.01 -12.25 6.31
C THR A 239 8.01 -11.53 7.66
N GLY A 240 6.99 -10.73 7.92
CA GLY A 240 6.80 -10.00 9.19
C GLY A 240 7.60 -8.72 9.33
N ILE A 241 8.30 -8.25 8.28
CA ILE A 241 9.12 -7.04 8.36
C ILE A 241 8.30 -5.78 8.04
N ALA A 242 8.78 -4.66 8.58
CA ALA A 242 8.44 -3.30 8.14
C ALA A 242 9.68 -2.71 7.44
N LEU A 243 9.59 -2.51 6.13
CA LEU A 243 10.68 -2.04 5.28
C LEU A 243 10.54 -0.53 5.00
N PRO A 244 11.36 0.35 5.60
CA PRO A 244 11.39 1.75 5.23
C PRO A 244 11.87 1.96 3.80
N VAL A 245 11.14 2.77 3.04
CA VAL A 245 11.49 3.23 1.69
C VAL A 245 11.30 4.75 1.69
N ASP A 246 12.27 5.48 2.26
CA ASP A 246 12.09 6.85 2.72
C ASP A 246 13.31 7.76 2.53
N GLY A 247 14.27 7.34 1.72
CA GLY A 247 15.50 8.10 1.47
C GLY A 247 16.40 8.28 2.70
N GLY A 248 16.25 7.37 3.71
CA GLY A 248 17.01 7.41 4.96
C GLY A 248 16.40 8.28 6.06
N LYS A 249 15.21 8.88 5.82
CA LYS A 249 14.59 9.83 6.75
C LYS A 249 14.36 9.27 8.14
N SER A 250 13.85 8.04 8.24
CA SER A 250 13.55 7.42 9.54
C SER A 250 14.78 6.88 10.28
N ALA A 251 15.90 6.64 9.58
CA ALA A 251 17.16 6.19 10.17
C ALA A 251 18.03 7.36 10.70
N GLN A 252 17.69 8.59 10.35
CA GLN A 252 18.46 9.77 10.68
C GLN A 252 18.39 10.07 12.18
N LEU A 253 19.55 10.22 12.82
CA LEU A 253 19.69 10.88 14.11
C LEU A 253 19.84 12.39 13.87
N TYR A 254 18.90 13.18 14.41
CA TYR A 254 19.02 14.63 14.34
C TYR A 254 20.17 15.09 15.23
N LEU A 255 21.18 15.70 14.62
CA LEU A 255 22.27 16.41 15.29
C LEU A 255 22.12 17.89 14.94
N PRO A 256 21.93 18.79 15.91
CA PRO A 256 21.94 20.21 15.64
C PRO A 256 23.31 20.61 15.09
N SER A 257 23.32 21.27 13.93
CA SER A 257 24.53 21.87 13.31
C SER A 257 24.76 23.26 13.82
#